data_d8bc1539815bb2f43ab9a1eb9132b412
#
_entry.id   d8bc1539815bb2f43ab9a1eb9132b412
#
_cell.length_a   1.000
_cell.length_b   1.000
_cell.length_c   1.000
_cell.angle_alpha   90.00
_cell.angle_beta   90.00
_cell.angle_gamma   90.00
#
_symmetry.space_group_name_H-M   'P 1'
#
loop_
_entity.id
_entity.type
_entity.pdbx_description
1 polymer ?
#
loop_
_entity_poly.entity_id
_entity_poly.type
_entity_poly.pdbx_seq_one_letter_code
_entity_poly.pdbx_strand_id
1 'polypeptide(L)'
;MQFIKSLIFNIFLYFGIILVFILAIPTLLMPTKSTLYFGKFLAHYIILILKLCLNTKVVFHGLENLKKVKKFFVASAHQSMFETFVLQAPLDFPVFILKKELLKIPLFGWYLRKIGSIEIIRETTTKENLNFFDKIKENVQKNNRPLLIFPQGTRVKFNDRSPFKKGVGRIYDSLKLPCIPVALNSGKIWPKNSFIKYPGDIHISFLEPIEPGLKKNTFLATLQEKIYSEIEKYS
;
A
#
# COMPACT_ATOMS: atom_id res chain seq x y z
N MET A 1 13.61 12.32 24.83
CA MET A 1 14.35 11.59 23.78
C MET A 1 13.48 11.23 22.56
N GLN A 2 12.31 10.61 22.75
CA GLN A 2 11.46 10.14 21.64
C GLN A 2 10.94 11.28 20.73
N PHE A 3 10.59 12.43 21.30
CA PHE A 3 10.18 13.62 20.55
C PHE A 3 11.27 14.09 19.58
N ILE A 4 12.52 14.20 20.07
CA ILE A 4 13.67 14.65 19.25
C ILE A 4 13.93 13.68 18.10
N LYS A 5 13.91 12.36 18.37
CA LYS A 5 14.04 11.34 17.32
C LYS A 5 12.94 11.44 16.27
N SER A 6 11.70 11.65 16.71
CA SER A 6 10.56 11.82 15.81
C SER A 6 10.66 13.12 15.00
N LEU A 7 11.15 14.21 15.59
CA LEU A 7 11.38 15.47 14.89
C LEU A 7 12.44 15.28 13.79
N ILE A 8 13.59 14.71 14.12
CA ILE A 8 14.66 14.44 13.15
C ILE A 8 14.14 13.55 12.03
N PHE A 9 13.46 12.45 12.36
CA PHE A 9 12.85 11.57 11.37
C PHE A 9 11.88 12.30 10.45
N ASN A 10 10.97 13.12 10.99
CA ASN A 10 9.98 13.86 10.19
C ASN A 10 10.67 14.89 9.27
N ILE A 11 11.73 15.57 9.73
CA ILE A 11 12.51 16.49 8.89
C ILE A 11 13.10 15.73 7.69
N PHE A 12 13.82 14.64 7.95
CA PHE A 12 14.40 13.83 6.86
C PHE A 12 13.32 13.24 5.95
N LEU A 13 12.21 12.77 6.52
CA LEU A 13 11.09 12.20 5.73
C LEU A 13 10.54 13.21 4.73
N TYR A 14 10.09 14.37 5.19
CA TYR A 14 9.46 15.36 4.33
C TYR A 14 10.46 16.01 3.37
N PHE A 15 11.66 16.32 3.85
CA PHE A 15 12.74 16.83 2.98
C PHE A 15 13.07 15.81 1.88
N GLY A 16 13.24 14.54 2.23
CA GLY A 16 13.55 13.49 1.27
C GLY A 16 12.40 13.25 0.26
N ILE A 17 11.14 13.27 0.71
CA ILE A 17 9.99 13.17 -0.19
C ILE A 17 10.01 14.32 -1.20
N ILE A 18 10.18 15.56 -0.74
CA ILE A 18 10.22 16.75 -1.60
C ILE A 18 11.38 16.64 -2.60
N LEU A 19 12.57 16.31 -2.11
CA LEU A 19 13.77 16.17 -2.93
C LEU A 19 13.59 15.09 -4.00
N VAL A 20 13.09 13.91 -3.63
CA VAL A 20 12.83 12.81 -4.58
C VAL A 20 11.83 13.24 -5.64
N PHE A 21 10.75 13.95 -5.28
CA PHE A 21 9.79 14.42 -6.27
C PHE A 21 10.38 15.48 -7.20
N ILE A 22 11.23 16.38 -6.70
CA ILE A 22 11.91 17.38 -7.57
C ILE A 22 12.86 16.65 -8.53
N LEU A 23 13.70 15.74 -8.05
CA LEU A 23 14.64 14.98 -8.87
C LEU A 23 13.94 14.06 -9.88
N ALA A 24 12.71 13.64 -9.58
CA ALA A 24 11.91 12.82 -10.49
C ALA A 24 11.19 13.62 -11.58
N ILE A 25 11.20 14.98 -11.58
CA ILE A 25 10.50 15.80 -12.59
C ILE A 25 10.85 15.38 -14.02
N PRO A 26 12.12 15.17 -14.41
CA PRO A 26 12.46 14.74 -15.76
C PRO A 26 11.77 13.45 -16.18
N THR A 27 11.49 12.56 -15.21
CA THR A 27 10.85 11.26 -15.51
C THR A 27 9.41 11.39 -15.99
N LEU A 28 8.77 12.55 -15.78
CA LEU A 28 7.43 12.81 -16.33
C LEU A 28 7.43 12.84 -17.87
N LEU A 29 8.57 13.13 -18.51
CA LEU A 29 8.76 13.10 -19.96
C LEU A 29 9.38 11.78 -20.44
N MET A 30 9.83 10.91 -19.53
CA MET A 30 10.47 9.64 -19.83
C MET A 30 9.44 8.48 -19.80
N PRO A 31 9.80 7.24 -20.21
CA PRO A 31 8.94 6.08 -20.04
C PRO A 31 8.52 5.88 -18.59
N THR A 32 7.30 5.39 -18.36
CA THR A 32 6.68 5.20 -17.03
C THR A 32 7.58 4.42 -16.06
N LYS A 33 8.37 3.49 -16.56
CA LYS A 33 9.30 2.67 -15.77
C LYS A 33 10.31 3.54 -15.01
N SER A 34 10.78 4.65 -15.61
CA SER A 34 11.70 5.58 -14.95
C SER A 34 11.06 6.19 -13.68
N THR A 35 9.81 6.63 -13.78
CA THR A 35 9.05 7.17 -12.63
C THR A 35 8.84 6.11 -11.53
N LEU A 36 8.59 4.87 -11.91
CA LEU A 36 8.37 3.76 -10.98
C LEU A 36 9.63 3.43 -10.14
N TYR A 37 10.83 3.56 -10.73
CA TYR A 37 12.08 3.39 -9.99
C TYR A 37 12.27 4.45 -8.89
N PHE A 38 11.83 5.68 -9.10
CA PHE A 38 11.84 6.69 -8.03
C PHE A 38 10.91 6.32 -6.87
N GLY A 39 9.78 5.67 -7.13
CA GLY A 39 8.93 5.10 -6.07
C GLY A 39 9.64 4.02 -5.25
N LYS A 40 10.34 3.09 -5.91
CA LYS A 40 11.18 2.08 -5.24
C LYS A 40 12.32 2.72 -4.45
N PHE A 41 13.01 3.71 -5.02
CA PHE A 41 14.06 4.47 -4.32
C PHE A 41 13.51 5.12 -3.05
N LEU A 42 12.36 5.79 -3.12
CA LEU A 42 11.71 6.41 -1.96
C LEU A 42 11.37 5.38 -0.88
N ALA A 43 10.92 4.18 -1.27
CA ALA A 43 10.67 3.10 -0.32
C ALA A 43 11.93 2.72 0.47
N HIS A 44 13.06 2.50 -0.22
CA HIS A 44 14.34 2.17 0.43
C HIS A 44 14.87 3.33 1.26
N TYR A 45 14.72 4.57 0.79
CA TYR A 45 15.08 5.75 1.55
C TYR A 45 14.32 5.82 2.88
N ILE A 46 13.00 5.58 2.86
CA ILE A 46 12.19 5.57 4.09
C ILE A 46 12.64 4.46 5.05
N ILE A 47 12.92 3.27 4.56
CA ILE A 47 13.47 2.17 5.37
C ILE A 47 14.79 2.57 6.02
N LEU A 48 15.67 3.25 5.26
CA LEU A 48 16.95 3.71 5.75
C LEU A 48 16.81 4.74 6.88
N ILE A 49 16.00 5.77 6.69
CA ILE A 49 15.80 6.81 7.72
C ILE A 49 15.09 6.29 8.97
N LEU A 50 14.20 5.31 8.84
CA LEU A 50 13.60 4.60 9.98
C LEU A 50 14.71 3.93 10.83
N LYS A 51 15.63 3.24 10.17
CA LYS A 51 16.76 2.60 10.84
C LYS A 51 17.69 3.62 11.50
N LEU A 52 18.09 4.67 10.78
CA LEU A 52 19.08 5.65 11.26
C LEU A 52 18.52 6.56 12.36
N CYS A 53 17.30 7.09 12.20
CA CYS A 53 16.73 8.08 13.13
C CYS A 53 16.01 7.44 14.31
N LEU A 54 15.35 6.28 14.11
CA LEU A 54 14.48 5.65 15.11
C LEU A 54 15.02 4.32 15.62
N ASN A 55 16.09 3.79 15.01
CA ASN A 55 16.59 2.43 15.24
C ASN A 55 15.51 1.35 14.98
N THR A 56 14.58 1.63 14.05
CA THR A 56 13.48 0.74 13.65
C THR A 56 13.91 -0.10 12.45
N LYS A 57 13.84 -1.42 12.58
CA LYS A 57 14.03 -2.35 11.46
C LYS A 57 12.70 -2.59 10.76
N VAL A 58 12.76 -2.79 9.45
CA VAL A 58 11.61 -3.26 8.65
C VAL A 58 11.90 -4.69 8.23
N VAL A 59 11.07 -5.61 8.72
CA VAL A 59 11.25 -7.06 8.50
C VAL A 59 10.13 -7.56 7.60
N PHE A 60 10.51 -8.17 6.49
CA PHE A 60 9.58 -8.79 5.55
C PHE A 60 9.55 -10.30 5.77
N HIS A 61 8.36 -10.85 5.92
CA HIS A 61 8.09 -12.28 6.08
C HIS A 61 7.26 -12.79 4.89
N GLY A 62 7.46 -14.04 4.50
CA GLY A 62 6.64 -14.69 3.47
C GLY A 62 6.82 -14.14 2.07
N LEU A 63 7.99 -13.55 1.74
CA LEU A 63 8.28 -13.04 0.38
C LEU A 63 8.24 -14.14 -0.69
N GLU A 64 8.44 -15.39 -0.30
CA GLU A 64 8.29 -16.57 -1.16
C GLU A 64 6.87 -16.72 -1.71
N ASN A 65 5.85 -16.26 -0.97
CA ASN A 65 4.46 -16.30 -1.41
C ASN A 65 4.20 -15.44 -2.65
N LEU A 66 4.99 -14.36 -2.84
CA LEU A 66 4.93 -13.53 -4.06
C LEU A 66 5.39 -14.31 -5.31
N LYS A 67 6.19 -15.36 -5.14
CA LYS A 67 6.72 -16.18 -6.24
C LYS A 67 5.85 -17.38 -6.58
N LYS A 68 4.91 -17.75 -5.70
CA LYS A 68 3.98 -18.88 -5.92
C LYS A 68 2.99 -18.62 -7.05
N VAL A 69 2.68 -17.37 -7.32
CA VAL A 69 1.66 -16.96 -8.28
C VAL A 69 2.22 -15.93 -9.27
N LYS A 70 1.99 -16.13 -10.57
CA LYS A 70 2.52 -15.23 -11.62
C LYS A 70 1.76 -13.90 -11.70
N LYS A 71 0.43 -13.94 -11.53
CA LYS A 71 -0.46 -12.78 -11.54
C LYS A 71 -1.33 -12.82 -10.29
N PHE A 72 -1.36 -11.74 -9.55
CA PHE A 72 -2.07 -11.63 -8.28
C PHE A 72 -2.41 -10.17 -7.99
N PHE A 73 -3.25 -9.97 -7.02
CA PHE A 73 -3.39 -8.67 -6.37
C PHE A 73 -3.08 -8.81 -4.87
N VAL A 74 -2.73 -7.69 -4.27
CA VAL A 74 -2.35 -7.61 -2.86
C VAL A 74 -3.43 -6.88 -2.09
N ALA A 75 -3.89 -7.45 -0.98
CA ALA A 75 -4.79 -6.82 -0.03
C ALA A 75 -4.04 -6.61 1.30
N SER A 76 -3.63 -5.38 1.58
CA SER A 76 -2.82 -5.04 2.75
C SER A 76 -3.62 -4.34 3.83
N ALA A 77 -3.35 -4.65 5.09
CA ALA A 77 -3.77 -3.80 6.19
C ALA A 77 -3.27 -2.36 5.99
N HIS A 78 -4.05 -1.38 6.48
CA HIS A 78 -3.74 0.05 6.31
C HIS A 78 -3.78 0.77 7.64
N GLN A 79 -2.61 1.02 8.23
CA GLN A 79 -2.49 1.59 9.57
C GLN A 79 -1.72 2.92 9.57
N SER A 80 -0.85 3.13 8.58
CA SER A 80 0.08 4.24 8.51
C SER A 80 0.18 4.83 7.10
N MET A 81 0.94 5.89 6.94
CA MET A 81 1.43 6.35 5.65
C MET A 81 2.58 5.47 5.12
N PHE A 82 3.24 4.76 6.03
CA PHE A 82 4.40 3.91 5.78
C PHE A 82 4.16 2.90 4.65
N GLU A 83 3.11 2.10 4.74
CA GLU A 83 2.85 1.01 3.78
C GLU A 83 2.55 1.50 2.37
N THR A 84 2.02 2.72 2.21
CA THR A 84 1.81 3.32 0.88
C THR A 84 3.11 3.52 0.11
N PHE A 85 4.19 3.78 0.82
CA PHE A 85 5.51 3.94 0.22
C PHE A 85 6.30 2.63 0.22
N VAL A 86 6.37 1.96 1.37
CA VAL A 86 7.34 0.87 1.58
C VAL A 86 6.95 -0.43 0.87
N LEU A 87 5.66 -0.70 0.65
CA LEU A 87 5.24 -1.88 -0.12
C LEU A 87 5.70 -1.87 -1.58
N GLN A 88 6.18 -0.74 -2.09
CA GLN A 88 6.81 -0.67 -3.41
C GLN A 88 8.19 -1.35 -3.46
N ALA A 89 8.85 -1.56 -2.32
CA ALA A 89 10.15 -2.24 -2.27
C ALA A 89 10.06 -3.73 -2.66
N PRO A 90 9.21 -4.54 -2.00
CA PRO A 90 9.07 -5.97 -2.32
C PRO A 90 8.16 -6.25 -3.52
N LEU A 91 7.23 -5.36 -3.84
CA LEU A 91 6.31 -5.53 -4.98
C LEU A 91 6.91 -4.95 -6.25
N ASP A 92 6.70 -5.63 -7.38
CA ASP A 92 7.20 -5.15 -8.67
C ASP A 92 6.24 -4.09 -9.25
N PHE A 93 6.47 -2.83 -8.85
CA PHE A 93 5.75 -1.65 -9.33
C PHE A 93 4.23 -1.74 -9.19
N PRO A 94 3.68 -1.85 -7.96
CA PRO A 94 2.25 -2.05 -7.78
C PRO A 94 1.42 -0.89 -8.35
N VAL A 95 0.21 -1.22 -8.82
CA VAL A 95 -0.81 -0.26 -9.19
C VAL A 95 -1.63 0.04 -7.94
N PHE A 96 -1.79 1.32 -7.61
CA PHE A 96 -2.53 1.76 -6.42
C PHE A 96 -3.96 2.15 -6.74
N ILE A 97 -4.88 1.79 -5.85
CA ILE A 97 -6.20 2.42 -5.79
C ILE A 97 -6.14 3.53 -4.74
N LEU A 98 -6.47 4.74 -5.16
CA LEU A 98 -6.34 5.93 -4.33
C LEU A 98 -7.55 6.87 -4.42
N LYS A 99 -7.66 7.79 -3.49
CA LYS A 99 -8.67 8.84 -3.51
C LYS A 99 -8.42 9.82 -4.67
N LYS A 100 -9.47 10.19 -5.41
CA LYS A 100 -9.42 11.15 -6.52
C LYS A 100 -8.78 12.49 -6.11
N GLU A 101 -9.00 12.92 -4.87
CA GLU A 101 -8.46 14.18 -4.36
C GLU A 101 -6.92 14.22 -4.33
N LEU A 102 -6.26 13.06 -4.18
CA LEU A 102 -4.80 12.99 -4.20
C LEU A 102 -4.20 13.38 -5.56
N LEU A 103 -4.96 13.20 -6.64
CA LEU A 103 -4.54 13.60 -7.98
C LEU A 103 -4.51 15.13 -8.17
N LYS A 104 -5.12 15.90 -7.26
CA LYS A 104 -5.10 17.38 -7.30
C LYS A 104 -3.84 17.95 -6.66
N ILE A 105 -3.07 17.16 -5.90
CA ILE A 105 -1.84 17.62 -5.26
C ILE A 105 -0.78 17.85 -6.35
N PRO A 106 -0.20 19.07 -6.46
CA PRO A 106 0.83 19.36 -7.43
C PRO A 106 2.01 18.40 -7.35
N LEU A 107 2.65 18.08 -8.45
CA LEU A 107 3.69 17.06 -8.61
C LEU A 107 3.22 15.66 -8.24
N PHE A 108 2.80 15.42 -7.01
CA PHE A 108 2.36 14.12 -6.53
C PHE A 108 1.24 13.53 -7.41
N GLY A 109 0.22 14.32 -7.70
CA GLY A 109 -0.88 13.88 -8.58
C GLY A 109 -0.42 13.60 -10.01
N TRP A 110 0.58 14.32 -10.53
CA TRP A 110 1.15 14.04 -11.85
C TRP A 110 1.86 12.71 -11.89
N TYR A 111 2.66 12.40 -10.86
CA TYR A 111 3.30 11.08 -10.73
C TYR A 111 2.28 9.95 -10.61
N LEU A 112 1.25 10.12 -9.77
CA LEU A 112 0.20 9.11 -9.60
C LEU A 112 -0.53 8.79 -10.92
N ARG A 113 -0.84 9.82 -11.73
CA ARG A 113 -1.39 9.60 -13.08
C ARG A 113 -0.39 8.90 -14.00
N LYS A 114 0.85 9.36 -14.01
CA LYS A 114 1.93 8.81 -14.84
C LYS A 114 2.14 7.32 -14.57
N ILE A 115 2.15 6.89 -13.32
CA ILE A 115 2.34 5.49 -12.94
C ILE A 115 1.08 4.64 -13.09
N GLY A 116 -0.04 5.20 -13.57
CA GLY A 116 -1.27 4.46 -13.83
C GLY A 116 -2.07 4.09 -12.59
N SER A 117 -2.02 4.93 -11.53
CA SER A 117 -2.85 4.74 -10.34
C SER A 117 -4.33 4.88 -10.67
N ILE A 118 -5.19 4.09 -10.01
CA ILE A 118 -6.62 4.03 -10.25
C ILE A 118 -7.34 4.86 -9.19
N GLU A 119 -8.06 5.87 -9.62
CA GLU A 119 -8.83 6.75 -8.73
C GLU A 119 -10.18 6.14 -8.32
N ILE A 120 -10.59 6.39 -7.08
CA ILE A 120 -11.93 6.05 -6.59
C ILE A 120 -12.54 7.23 -5.83
N ILE A 121 -13.83 7.47 -6.06
CA ILE A 121 -14.67 8.36 -5.25
C ILE A 121 -15.36 7.50 -4.20
N ARG A 122 -14.99 7.66 -2.91
CA ARG A 122 -15.34 6.70 -1.87
C ARG A 122 -16.77 6.78 -1.34
N GLU A 123 -17.46 7.88 -1.51
CA GLU A 123 -18.72 8.16 -0.79
C GLU A 123 -19.97 8.17 -1.67
N THR A 124 -19.84 7.89 -2.95
CA THR A 124 -20.98 7.95 -3.89
C THR A 124 -20.99 6.77 -4.84
N THR A 125 -22.17 6.16 -5.03
CA THR A 125 -22.51 5.31 -6.17
C THR A 125 -22.73 6.21 -7.39
N THR A 126 -21.71 6.88 -7.86
CA THR A 126 -21.81 7.73 -9.06
C THR A 126 -21.61 6.90 -10.33
N LYS A 127 -22.16 7.40 -11.45
CA LYS A 127 -21.88 6.85 -12.80
C LYS A 127 -20.37 6.74 -13.07
N GLU A 128 -19.52 7.60 -12.45
CA GLU A 128 -18.07 7.56 -12.54
C GLU A 128 -17.46 6.27 -11.94
N ASN A 129 -18.11 5.67 -10.94
CA ASN A 129 -17.68 4.40 -10.34
C ASN A 129 -18.20 3.16 -11.08
N LEU A 130 -19.10 3.29 -12.04
CA LEU A 130 -19.61 2.13 -12.81
C LEU A 130 -18.48 1.46 -13.62
N ASN A 131 -17.61 2.25 -14.22
CA ASN A 131 -16.47 1.76 -15.00
C ASN A 131 -15.22 1.46 -14.15
N PHE A 132 -15.31 1.58 -12.82
CA PHE A 132 -14.16 1.41 -11.92
C PHE A 132 -13.59 -0.02 -11.99
N PHE A 133 -14.44 -1.03 -11.96
CA PHE A 133 -14.01 -2.43 -12.02
C PHE A 133 -13.43 -2.80 -13.38
N ASP A 134 -13.98 -2.25 -14.46
CA ASP A 134 -13.48 -2.46 -15.82
C ASP A 134 -12.09 -1.80 -15.98
N LYS A 135 -11.90 -0.58 -15.46
CA LYS A 135 -10.60 0.09 -15.41
C LYS A 135 -9.56 -0.71 -14.63
N ILE A 136 -9.94 -1.30 -13.49
CA ILE A 136 -9.04 -2.18 -12.72
C ILE A 136 -8.64 -3.38 -13.56
N LYS A 137 -9.61 -4.08 -14.15
CA LYS A 137 -9.38 -5.28 -14.94
C LYS A 137 -8.48 -4.98 -16.15
N GLU A 138 -8.79 -3.94 -16.89
CA GLU A 138 -7.99 -3.50 -18.04
C GLU A 138 -6.54 -3.14 -17.62
N ASN A 139 -6.40 -2.36 -16.56
CA ASN A 139 -5.09 -1.93 -16.07
C ASN A 139 -4.21 -3.11 -15.62
N VAL A 140 -4.78 -4.05 -14.86
CA VAL A 140 -4.06 -5.24 -14.37
C VAL A 140 -3.71 -6.19 -15.52
N GLN A 141 -4.60 -6.34 -16.50
CA GLN A 141 -4.33 -7.18 -17.67
C GLN A 141 -3.23 -6.59 -18.56
N LYS A 142 -3.30 -5.28 -18.82
CA LYS A 142 -2.39 -4.57 -19.73
C LYS A 142 -0.97 -4.41 -19.20
N ASN A 143 -0.82 -4.15 -17.90
CA ASN A 143 0.47 -3.74 -17.34
C ASN A 143 1.27 -4.87 -16.69
N ASN A 144 0.72 -6.06 -16.52
CA ASN A 144 1.33 -7.19 -15.80
C ASN A 144 1.92 -6.81 -14.43
N ARG A 145 1.28 -5.84 -13.74
CA ARG A 145 1.69 -5.27 -12.45
C ARG A 145 0.67 -5.66 -11.38
N PRO A 146 1.09 -6.01 -10.16
CA PRO A 146 0.14 -6.35 -9.09
C PRO A 146 -0.68 -5.13 -8.69
N LEU A 147 -1.97 -5.30 -8.47
CA LEU A 147 -2.82 -4.29 -7.86
C LEU A 147 -2.61 -4.33 -6.34
N LEU A 148 -2.42 -3.17 -5.72
CA LEU A 148 -2.37 -3.03 -4.25
C LEU A 148 -3.63 -2.31 -3.77
N ILE A 149 -4.39 -2.98 -2.90
CA ILE A 149 -5.59 -2.42 -2.28
C ILE A 149 -5.48 -2.45 -0.76
N PHE A 150 -6.20 -1.53 -0.12
CA PHE A 150 -6.33 -1.45 1.33
C PHE A 150 -7.79 -1.74 1.72
N PRO A 151 -8.11 -2.96 2.21
CA PRO A 151 -9.49 -3.41 2.38
C PRO A 151 -10.29 -2.62 3.42
N GLN A 152 -9.64 -1.97 4.39
CA GLN A 152 -10.32 -1.06 5.32
C GLN A 152 -10.83 0.23 4.64
N GLY A 153 -10.29 0.58 3.48
CA GLY A 153 -10.65 1.80 2.75
C GLY A 153 -10.15 3.10 3.39
N THR A 154 -9.56 3.05 4.56
CA THR A 154 -8.90 4.17 5.27
C THR A 154 -7.86 3.60 6.23
N ARG A 155 -6.94 4.45 6.68
CA ARG A 155 -6.01 4.06 7.74
C ARG A 155 -6.74 3.88 9.07
N VAL A 156 -6.51 2.75 9.74
CA VAL A 156 -7.08 2.38 11.04
C VAL A 156 -5.98 2.29 12.11
N LYS A 157 -6.34 2.34 13.38
CA LYS A 157 -5.39 2.09 14.47
C LYS A 157 -4.94 0.64 14.47
N PHE A 158 -3.76 0.35 15.05
CA PHE A 158 -3.20 -1.00 15.10
C PHE A 158 -4.18 -2.04 15.70
N ASN A 159 -4.90 -1.67 16.77
CA ASN A 159 -5.85 -2.57 17.44
C ASN A 159 -7.26 -2.54 16.84
N ASP A 160 -7.51 -1.77 15.78
CA ASP A 160 -8.81 -1.69 15.13
C ASP A 160 -9.03 -2.93 14.24
N ARG A 161 -10.16 -3.58 14.46
CA ARG A 161 -10.60 -4.77 13.71
C ARG A 161 -11.84 -4.49 12.89
N SER A 162 -11.98 -3.27 12.41
CA SER A 162 -13.10 -2.85 11.54
C SER A 162 -13.28 -3.81 10.36
N PRO A 163 -14.54 -4.12 9.98
CA PRO A 163 -14.81 -5.01 8.87
C PRO A 163 -14.32 -4.42 7.53
N PHE A 164 -13.86 -5.31 6.65
CA PHE A 164 -13.39 -4.90 5.34
C PHE A 164 -14.53 -4.46 4.42
N LYS A 165 -14.24 -3.50 3.55
CA LYS A 165 -15.22 -2.95 2.61
C LYS A 165 -15.64 -3.98 1.56
N LYS A 166 -16.95 -4.11 1.30
CA LYS A 166 -17.53 -5.04 0.33
C LYS A 166 -16.95 -4.88 -1.10
N GLY A 167 -16.43 -3.70 -1.43
CA GLY A 167 -15.77 -3.43 -2.72
C GLY A 167 -14.59 -4.34 -3.00
N VAL A 168 -13.87 -4.80 -1.97
CA VAL A 168 -12.72 -5.73 -2.10
C VAL A 168 -13.18 -7.08 -2.63
N GLY A 169 -14.31 -7.61 -2.14
CA GLY A 169 -14.91 -8.84 -2.67
C GLY A 169 -15.36 -8.72 -4.12
N ARG A 170 -15.81 -7.52 -4.55
CA ARG A 170 -16.14 -7.26 -5.96
C ARG A 170 -14.89 -7.23 -6.84
N ILE A 171 -13.79 -6.65 -6.37
CA ILE A 171 -12.49 -6.66 -7.07
C ILE A 171 -12.00 -8.10 -7.25
N TYR A 172 -12.01 -8.90 -6.20
CA TYR A 172 -11.63 -10.31 -6.24
C TYR A 172 -12.44 -11.10 -7.28
N ASP A 173 -13.76 -10.94 -7.25
CA ASP A 173 -14.65 -11.61 -8.19
C ASP A 173 -14.46 -11.13 -9.64
N SER A 174 -14.18 -9.84 -9.85
CA SER A 174 -13.96 -9.27 -11.19
C SER A 174 -12.60 -9.70 -11.78
N LEU A 175 -11.54 -9.72 -10.98
CA LEU A 175 -10.19 -10.02 -11.44
C LEU A 175 -9.99 -11.51 -11.72
N LYS A 176 -10.63 -12.39 -10.94
CA LYS A 176 -10.39 -13.85 -10.98
C LYS A 176 -8.92 -14.21 -10.80
N LEU A 177 -8.21 -13.45 -9.96
CA LEU A 177 -6.79 -13.63 -9.63
C LEU A 177 -6.63 -14.03 -8.18
N PRO A 178 -5.55 -14.76 -7.83
CA PRO A 178 -5.17 -14.99 -6.44
C PRO A 178 -4.97 -13.66 -5.70
N CYS A 179 -5.39 -13.62 -4.45
CA CYS A 179 -5.17 -12.51 -3.54
C CYS A 179 -4.07 -12.86 -2.54
N ILE A 180 -3.02 -12.05 -2.45
CA ILE A 180 -2.02 -12.18 -1.39
C ILE A 180 -2.39 -11.23 -0.26
N PRO A 181 -2.82 -11.75 0.91
CA PRO A 181 -3.08 -10.93 2.08
C PRO A 181 -1.76 -10.42 2.67
N VAL A 182 -1.75 -9.17 3.15
CA VAL A 182 -0.58 -8.59 3.83
C VAL A 182 -1.00 -8.04 5.18
N ALA A 183 -0.41 -8.60 6.23
CA ALA A 183 -0.53 -8.14 7.60
C ALA A 183 0.70 -7.30 7.97
N LEU A 184 0.52 -6.32 8.86
CA LEU A 184 1.61 -5.46 9.32
C LEU A 184 1.25 -4.77 10.64
N ASN A 185 2.28 -4.28 11.35
CA ASN A 185 2.15 -3.57 12.62
C ASN A 185 2.62 -2.11 12.55
N SER A 186 2.66 -1.52 11.36
CA SER A 186 3.18 -0.16 11.15
C SER A 186 2.50 0.89 12.05
N GLY A 187 1.23 0.69 12.37
CA GLY A 187 0.48 1.59 13.24
C GLY A 187 0.93 1.63 14.70
N LYS A 188 1.70 0.63 15.19
CA LYS A 188 2.35 0.67 16.52
C LYS A 188 3.49 1.67 16.54
N ILE A 189 4.31 1.68 15.49
CA ILE A 189 5.56 2.44 15.39
C ILE A 189 5.30 3.81 14.75
N TRP A 190 4.53 3.85 13.70
CA TRP A 190 4.17 5.05 12.97
C TRP A 190 2.65 5.23 12.86
N PRO A 191 1.96 5.64 13.94
CA PRO A 191 0.51 5.73 13.95
C PRO A 191 -0.03 6.78 12.96
N LYS A 192 -1.26 6.54 12.49
CA LYS A 192 -2.02 7.50 11.68
C LYS A 192 -2.10 8.85 12.39
N ASN A 193 -1.80 9.93 11.67
CA ASN A 193 -1.90 11.32 12.15
C ASN A 193 -1.10 11.65 13.42
N SER A 194 -0.07 10.85 13.75
CA SER A 194 0.81 11.12 14.88
C SER A 194 2.13 11.76 14.42
N PHE A 195 2.53 12.83 15.11
CA PHE A 195 3.87 13.40 14.97
C PHE A 195 4.91 12.44 15.58
N ILE A 196 4.57 11.83 16.71
CA ILE A 196 5.46 10.94 17.44
C ILE A 196 5.50 9.57 16.76
N LYS A 197 6.70 9.04 16.60
CA LYS A 197 6.99 7.66 16.21
C LYS A 197 7.45 6.91 17.46
N TYR A 198 7.07 5.65 17.56
CA TYR A 198 7.37 4.83 18.75
C TYR A 198 8.51 3.85 18.45
N PRO A 199 9.26 3.40 19.46
CA PRO A 199 10.29 2.39 19.26
C PRO A 199 9.67 1.03 18.91
N GLY A 200 10.45 0.22 18.20
CA GLY A 200 10.09 -1.13 17.82
C GLY A 200 10.33 -1.41 16.33
N ASP A 201 10.22 -2.66 15.95
CA ASP A 201 10.40 -3.09 14.57
C ASP A 201 9.06 -3.17 13.83
N ILE A 202 9.08 -2.87 12.54
CA ILE A 202 7.92 -3.00 11.67
C ILE A 202 8.02 -4.35 10.96
N HIS A 203 7.04 -5.20 11.23
CA HIS A 203 6.88 -6.49 10.56
C HIS A 203 5.83 -6.38 9.46
N ILE A 204 6.12 -6.96 8.31
CA ILE A 204 5.24 -7.05 7.14
C ILE A 204 5.21 -8.52 6.70
N SER A 205 4.07 -9.19 6.85
CA SER A 205 3.88 -10.58 6.42
C SER A 205 3.06 -10.67 5.15
N PHE A 206 3.65 -11.26 4.12
CA PHE A 206 2.95 -11.71 2.91
C PHE A 206 2.45 -13.12 3.16
N LEU A 207 1.13 -13.27 3.33
CA LEU A 207 0.52 -14.53 3.69
C LEU A 207 0.25 -15.41 2.46
N GLU A 208 -0.08 -16.67 2.69
CA GLU A 208 -0.46 -17.62 1.63
C GLU A 208 -1.58 -17.06 0.77
N PRO A 209 -1.44 -17.14 -0.57
CA PRO A 209 -2.46 -16.68 -1.51
C PRO A 209 -3.83 -17.29 -1.20
N ILE A 210 -4.88 -16.49 -1.40
CA ILE A 210 -6.25 -16.97 -1.46
C ILE A 210 -6.59 -17.13 -2.93
N GLU A 211 -6.79 -18.37 -3.35
CA GLU A 211 -7.08 -18.72 -4.74
C GLU A 211 -8.43 -18.16 -5.21
N PRO A 212 -8.61 -17.86 -6.51
CA PRO A 212 -9.89 -17.42 -7.05
C PRO A 212 -10.96 -18.51 -6.98
N GLY A 213 -12.24 -18.11 -6.89
CA GLY A 213 -13.39 -19.04 -6.91
C GLY A 213 -14.22 -19.08 -5.63
N LEU A 214 -13.77 -18.45 -4.55
CA LEU A 214 -14.60 -18.32 -3.34
C LEU A 214 -15.78 -17.37 -3.59
N LYS A 215 -16.87 -17.59 -2.88
CA LYS A 215 -17.96 -16.60 -2.80
C LYS A 215 -17.47 -15.32 -2.15
N LYS A 216 -17.94 -14.14 -2.59
CA LYS A 216 -17.48 -12.81 -2.11
C LYS A 216 -17.44 -12.68 -0.59
N ASN A 217 -18.47 -13.15 0.11
CA ASN A 217 -18.54 -13.05 1.56
C ASN A 217 -17.55 -14.01 2.23
N THR A 218 -17.39 -15.22 1.72
CA THR A 218 -16.40 -16.19 2.21
C THR A 218 -14.98 -15.64 2.02
N PHE A 219 -14.68 -15.10 0.82
CA PHE A 219 -13.39 -14.45 0.55
C PHE A 219 -13.11 -13.31 1.54
N LEU A 220 -14.08 -12.42 1.79
CA LEU A 220 -13.90 -11.30 2.72
C LEU A 220 -13.66 -11.78 4.15
N ALA A 221 -14.38 -12.79 4.60
CA ALA A 221 -14.19 -13.39 5.94
C ALA A 221 -12.80 -14.01 6.06
N THR A 222 -12.40 -14.85 5.09
CA THR A 222 -11.08 -15.49 5.07
C THR A 222 -9.94 -14.46 5.01
N LEU A 223 -10.08 -13.42 4.18
CA LEU A 223 -9.09 -12.35 4.06
C LEU A 223 -8.94 -11.60 5.38
N GLN A 224 -10.05 -11.26 6.01
CA GLN A 224 -10.07 -10.53 7.28
C GLN A 224 -9.46 -11.36 8.41
N GLU A 225 -9.86 -12.62 8.53
CA GLU A 225 -9.32 -13.57 9.51
C GLU A 225 -7.81 -13.73 9.36
N LYS A 226 -7.32 -14.05 8.15
CA LYS A 226 -5.88 -14.21 7.89
C LYS A 226 -5.09 -12.97 8.30
N ILE A 227 -5.53 -11.77 7.89
CA ILE A 227 -4.81 -10.53 8.18
C ILE A 227 -4.85 -10.21 9.68
N TYR A 228 -5.99 -10.31 10.33
CA TYR A 228 -6.11 -9.91 11.73
C TYR A 228 -5.46 -10.91 12.68
N SER A 229 -5.55 -12.23 12.42
CA SER A 229 -4.85 -13.24 13.21
C SER A 229 -3.33 -13.10 13.11
N GLU A 230 -2.81 -12.72 11.95
CA GLU A 230 -1.38 -12.46 11.81
C GLU A 230 -0.95 -11.18 12.54
N ILE A 231 -1.77 -10.11 12.50
CA ILE A 231 -1.50 -8.86 13.23
C ILE A 231 -1.44 -9.11 14.74
N GLU A 232 -2.23 -10.03 15.27
CA GLU A 232 -2.25 -10.38 16.70
C GLU A 232 -0.91 -10.93 17.18
N LYS A 233 -0.15 -11.62 16.33
CA LYS A 233 1.20 -12.10 16.67
C LYS A 233 2.21 -10.97 16.90
N TYR A 234 1.88 -9.74 16.49
CA TYR A 234 2.70 -8.53 16.67
C TYR A 234 2.24 -7.64 17.84
N SER A 235 1.30 -8.13 18.65
CA SER A 235 0.72 -7.40 19.81
C SER A 235 1.70 -7.25 20.95
#